data_c09c6d0fc9704464a2a55906b5b0c26b
#
_entry.id   c09c6d0fc9704464a2a55906b5b0c26b
#
_cell.length_a   1.000
_cell.length_b   1.000
_cell.length_c   1.000
_cell.angle_alpha   90.00
_cell.angle_beta   90.00
_cell.angle_gamma   90.00
#
_symmetry.space_group_name_H-M   'P 1'
#
loop_
_entity.id
_entity.type
_entity.pdbx_description
1 polymer ?
#
loop_
_entity_poly.entity_id
_entity_poly.type
_entity_poly.pdbx_seq_one_letter_code
_entity_poly.pdbx_strand_id
1 'polypeptide(L)'
;MALPKPWESGNECTCVTGQRDECGGWVTLVDRLSFDLHQGEILGLVGESGSGKTMACRALMQLMPSPDLHVRGGSVLLDDVDLLQLDAAGMRAMRGRRIGMIFQNPSSHLDPLMRIGEQIAEGFRLHQGASKREARAQSIDLLRQVGIPDPASRVDNYPHEFSGGMRQRAMIAVALGCGPQVLIADEPTTALDVTVQAQILRLLLDLRDRHGLSLIMITHDLGVVAQTCDSIAVMYAGRLCEHGSKRDVLARARHPYTHGLIDCQPASSAGNGMLRTIPGQPPLLDALPDGCRFHARCSHAGADCPDKLPLMRPMGVAHAAACHYPLAHPREAVS
;
A
#
# COMPACT_ATOMS: atom_id res chain seq x y z
N MET A 1 -16.32 9.46 22.15
CA MET A 1 -16.93 10.14 21.01
C MET A 1 -16.44 9.34 19.81
N ALA A 2 -17.29 8.59 19.14
CA ALA A 2 -16.89 7.78 17.99
C ALA A 2 -16.61 8.72 16.82
N LEU A 3 -15.40 8.64 16.23
CA LEU A 3 -15.08 9.34 14.99
C LEU A 3 -16.02 8.83 13.89
N PRO A 4 -16.51 9.70 12.98
CA PRO A 4 -17.32 9.25 11.85
C PRO A 4 -16.50 8.28 11.02
N LYS A 5 -17.13 7.20 10.55
CA LYS A 5 -16.47 6.22 9.70
C LYS A 5 -16.13 6.84 8.34
N PRO A 6 -15.05 6.45 7.67
CA PRO A 6 -14.57 7.09 6.42
C PRO A 6 -15.63 7.21 5.33
N TRP A 7 -16.61 6.30 5.31
CA TRP A 7 -17.71 6.31 4.34
C TRP A 7 -18.94 7.12 4.79
N GLU A 8 -18.98 7.63 6.04
CA GLU A 8 -20.05 8.45 6.60
C GLU A 8 -19.75 9.95 6.52
N SER A 9 -18.46 10.32 6.56
CA SER A 9 -18.03 11.68 6.27
C SER A 9 -18.01 11.85 4.76
N GLY A 10 -18.84 12.72 4.21
CA GLY A 10 -18.82 13.09 2.79
C GLY A 10 -17.52 13.77 2.35
N ASN A 11 -16.41 13.49 2.98
CA ASN A 11 -15.08 13.97 2.66
C ASN A 11 -14.61 13.31 1.37
N GLU A 12 -14.37 14.13 0.40
CA GLU A 12 -14.01 13.78 -0.95
C GLU A 12 -12.71 12.98 -0.99
N CYS A 13 -12.79 11.81 -1.58
CA CYS A 13 -11.72 10.85 -1.72
C CYS A 13 -10.67 11.32 -2.74
N THR A 14 -9.42 10.96 -2.52
CA THR A 14 -8.30 11.27 -3.43
C THR A 14 -8.55 10.70 -4.82
N CYS A 15 -8.66 11.56 -5.84
CA CYS A 15 -8.72 11.19 -7.24
C CYS A 15 -7.39 11.50 -7.91
N VAL A 16 -6.70 10.48 -8.40
CA VAL A 16 -5.48 10.64 -9.22
C VAL A 16 -5.86 10.47 -10.68
N THR A 17 -5.68 11.53 -11.47
CA THR A 17 -5.92 11.51 -12.91
C THR A 17 -4.59 11.44 -13.65
N GLY A 18 -4.54 10.65 -14.71
CA GLY A 18 -3.38 10.46 -15.59
C GLY A 18 -3.57 11.12 -16.94
N GLN A 19 -2.76 10.67 -17.92
CA GLN A 19 -2.64 11.20 -19.26
C GLN A 19 -3.99 11.55 -19.93
N ARG A 20 -3.93 12.50 -20.86
CA ARG A 20 -5.04 12.74 -21.78
C ARG A 20 -5.20 11.52 -22.68
N ASP A 21 -6.43 11.08 -22.87
CA ASP A 21 -6.78 10.09 -23.88
C ASP A 21 -6.59 10.68 -25.31
N GLU A 22 -6.71 9.84 -26.33
CA GLU A 22 -6.60 10.26 -27.75
C GLU A 22 -7.63 11.34 -28.13
N CYS A 23 -8.72 11.47 -27.38
CA CYS A 23 -9.77 12.48 -27.54
C CYS A 23 -9.55 13.74 -26.69
N GLY A 24 -8.45 13.83 -25.92
CA GLY A 24 -8.12 14.98 -25.06
C GLY A 24 -8.80 14.94 -23.69
N GLY A 25 -9.48 13.86 -23.31
CA GLY A 25 -10.06 13.61 -22.00
C GLY A 25 -9.01 13.18 -20.98
N TRP A 26 -9.36 13.24 -19.68
CA TRP A 26 -8.48 12.78 -18.62
C TRP A 26 -8.83 11.36 -18.20
N VAL A 27 -7.83 10.46 -18.20
CA VAL A 27 -7.96 9.11 -17.65
C VAL A 27 -7.79 9.14 -16.14
N THR A 28 -8.72 8.57 -15.39
CA THR A 28 -8.66 8.48 -13.94
C THR A 28 -8.04 7.16 -13.51
N LEU A 29 -6.83 7.22 -12.93
CA LEU A 29 -6.10 6.04 -12.46
C LEU A 29 -6.57 5.53 -11.10
N VAL A 30 -6.86 6.46 -10.18
CA VAL A 30 -7.40 6.18 -8.84
C VAL A 30 -8.59 7.10 -8.60
N ASP A 31 -9.72 6.51 -8.27
CA ASP A 31 -10.99 7.21 -8.11
C ASP A 31 -11.59 6.94 -6.74
N ARG A 32 -11.76 7.99 -5.94
CA ARG A 32 -12.42 7.98 -4.64
C ARG A 32 -11.91 6.88 -3.70
N LEU A 33 -10.60 6.88 -3.43
CA LEU A 33 -9.99 6.01 -2.44
C LEU A 33 -10.07 6.68 -1.06
N SER A 34 -10.74 6.03 -0.12
CA SER A 34 -10.88 6.52 1.26
C SER A 34 -10.67 5.40 2.26
N PHE A 35 -9.73 5.59 3.18
CA PHE A 35 -9.46 4.70 4.30
C PHE A 35 -8.78 5.47 5.43
N ASP A 36 -8.87 4.95 6.64
CA ASP A 36 -8.13 5.43 7.79
C ASP A 36 -6.99 4.46 8.13
N LEU A 37 -5.91 5.00 8.68
CA LEU A 37 -4.81 4.25 9.25
C LEU A 37 -4.63 4.72 10.70
N HIS A 38 -4.84 3.83 11.66
CA HIS A 38 -4.68 4.15 13.07
C HIS A 38 -3.22 4.00 13.52
N GLN A 39 -2.88 4.67 14.61
CA GLN A 39 -1.53 4.59 15.18
C GLN A 39 -1.16 3.14 15.53
N GLY A 40 -0.01 2.68 15.05
CA GLY A 40 0.48 1.30 15.25
C GLY A 40 -0.22 0.24 14.40
N GLU A 41 -1.18 0.62 13.57
CA GLU A 41 -1.91 -0.28 12.67
C GLU A 41 -1.09 -0.64 11.43
N ILE A 42 -1.29 -1.86 10.94
CA ILE A 42 -0.84 -2.29 9.62
C ILE A 42 -2.06 -2.48 8.71
N LEU A 43 -2.23 -1.56 7.77
CA LEU A 43 -3.23 -1.66 6.71
C LEU A 43 -2.65 -2.37 5.49
N GLY A 44 -3.24 -3.50 5.09
CA GLY A 44 -2.94 -4.17 3.84
C GLY A 44 -3.72 -3.57 2.67
N LEU A 45 -3.04 -2.96 1.70
CA LEU A 45 -3.64 -2.51 0.45
C LEU A 45 -3.43 -3.57 -0.63
N VAL A 46 -4.48 -4.31 -0.97
CA VAL A 46 -4.40 -5.50 -1.82
C VAL A 46 -5.20 -5.36 -3.11
N GLY A 47 -4.85 -6.17 -4.12
CA GLY A 47 -5.51 -6.22 -5.41
C GLY A 47 -4.57 -6.70 -6.51
N GLU A 48 -5.10 -7.02 -7.69
CA GLU A 48 -4.31 -7.42 -8.85
C GLU A 48 -3.30 -6.35 -9.28
N SER A 49 -2.28 -6.74 -10.05
CA SER A 49 -1.37 -5.79 -10.70
C SER A 49 -2.16 -4.79 -11.55
N GLY A 50 -1.74 -3.53 -11.55
CA GLY A 50 -2.46 -2.46 -12.26
C GLY A 50 -3.72 -1.93 -11.57
N SER A 51 -4.10 -2.41 -10.38
CA SER A 51 -5.28 -1.89 -9.66
C SER A 51 -5.13 -0.48 -9.08
N GLY A 52 -3.94 0.14 -9.19
CA GLY A 52 -3.69 1.53 -8.75
C GLY A 52 -3.06 1.69 -7.36
N LYS A 53 -2.70 0.61 -6.65
CA LYS A 53 -2.16 0.64 -5.27
C LYS A 53 -0.93 1.52 -5.12
N THR A 54 0.11 1.24 -5.90
CA THR A 54 1.36 2.03 -5.90
C THR A 54 1.09 3.49 -6.25
N MET A 55 0.20 3.75 -7.23
CA MET A 55 -0.15 5.10 -7.64
C MET A 55 -0.86 5.86 -6.52
N ALA A 56 -1.79 5.23 -5.82
CA ALA A 56 -2.46 5.80 -4.66
C ALA A 56 -1.44 6.21 -3.59
N CYS A 57 -0.52 5.32 -3.23
CA CYS A 57 0.49 5.62 -2.20
C CYS A 57 1.51 6.67 -2.64
N ARG A 58 1.89 6.71 -3.92
CA ARG A 58 2.72 7.80 -4.46
C ARG A 58 2.00 9.15 -4.42
N ALA A 59 0.70 9.15 -4.66
CA ALA A 59 -0.12 10.37 -4.55
C ALA A 59 -0.17 10.91 -3.10
N LEU A 60 -0.27 10.02 -2.09
CA LEU A 60 -0.20 10.41 -0.68
C LEU A 60 1.09 11.19 -0.35
N MET A 61 2.18 10.83 -1.01
CA MET A 61 3.48 11.47 -0.82
C MET A 61 3.79 12.55 -1.86
N GLN A 62 2.86 12.89 -2.74
CA GLN A 62 3.11 13.77 -3.89
C GLN A 62 4.35 13.35 -4.71
N LEU A 63 4.57 12.04 -4.90
CA LEU A 63 5.67 11.46 -5.68
C LEU A 63 5.14 10.93 -7.01
N MET A 64 4.57 11.82 -7.82
CA MET A 64 4.01 11.45 -9.11
C MET A 64 5.13 11.12 -10.11
N PRO A 65 5.04 9.99 -10.85
CA PRO A 65 6.09 9.56 -11.77
C PRO A 65 6.14 10.38 -13.08
N SER A 66 5.12 11.19 -13.34
CA SER A 66 5.07 12.10 -14.50
C SER A 66 4.44 13.43 -14.10
N PRO A 67 4.88 14.55 -14.69
CA PRO A 67 4.23 15.84 -14.50
C PRO A 67 2.79 15.90 -15.04
N ASP A 68 2.41 14.96 -15.91
CA ASP A 68 1.05 14.85 -16.46
C ASP A 68 0.07 14.20 -15.48
N LEU A 69 0.57 13.65 -14.37
CA LEU A 69 -0.25 13.01 -13.35
C LEU A 69 -0.61 14.02 -12.26
N HIS A 70 -1.88 14.22 -12.03
CA HIS A 70 -2.38 15.20 -11.07
C HIS A 70 -3.34 14.56 -10.07
N VAL A 71 -3.28 15.02 -8.82
CA VAL A 71 -4.32 14.79 -7.83
C VAL A 71 -5.37 15.89 -7.99
N ARG A 72 -6.61 15.53 -8.35
CA ARG A 72 -7.68 16.49 -8.65
C ARG A 72 -8.51 16.88 -7.44
N GLY A 73 -8.49 16.08 -6.39
CA GLY A 73 -9.31 16.36 -5.21
C GLY A 73 -9.03 15.38 -4.10
N GLY A 74 -9.66 15.62 -2.96
CA GLY A 74 -9.51 14.86 -1.75
C GLY A 74 -8.63 15.54 -0.73
N SER A 75 -8.40 14.83 0.38
CA SER A 75 -7.50 15.24 1.45
C SER A 75 -6.70 14.03 1.94
N VAL A 76 -5.49 14.26 2.40
CA VAL A 76 -4.64 13.27 3.04
C VAL A 76 -4.17 13.84 4.37
N LEU A 77 -4.85 13.46 5.42
CA LEU A 77 -4.57 13.99 6.75
C LEU A 77 -3.52 13.11 7.45
N LEU A 78 -2.42 13.71 7.85
CA LEU A 78 -1.47 13.14 8.79
C LEU A 78 -1.52 13.98 10.06
N ASP A 79 -2.17 13.46 11.09
CA ASP A 79 -2.69 14.23 12.23
C ASP A 79 -3.57 15.40 11.71
N ASP A 80 -3.22 16.64 11.99
CA ASP A 80 -3.96 17.83 11.58
C ASP A 80 -3.44 18.48 10.28
N VAL A 81 -2.50 17.82 9.57
CA VAL A 81 -1.86 18.37 8.37
C VAL A 81 -2.39 17.68 7.12
N ASP A 82 -3.04 18.43 6.23
CA ASP A 82 -3.39 17.91 4.90
C ASP A 82 -2.17 17.96 3.97
N LEU A 83 -1.65 16.77 3.68
CA LEU A 83 -0.45 16.61 2.84
C LEU A 83 -0.66 17.10 1.41
N LEU A 84 -1.90 17.08 0.89
CA LEU A 84 -2.18 17.54 -0.47
C LEU A 84 -2.17 19.06 -0.62
N GLN A 85 -2.29 19.80 0.49
CA GLN A 85 -2.23 21.26 0.49
C GLN A 85 -0.79 21.81 0.69
N LEU A 86 0.17 20.92 0.97
CA LEU A 86 1.55 21.33 1.16
C LEU A 86 2.23 21.64 -0.18
N ASP A 87 3.04 22.69 -0.19
CA ASP A 87 3.96 22.97 -1.28
C ASP A 87 5.15 22.00 -1.30
N ALA A 88 6.02 22.13 -2.28
CA ALA A 88 7.19 21.27 -2.43
C ALA A 88 8.15 21.33 -1.21
N ALA A 89 8.25 22.47 -0.54
CA ALA A 89 9.09 22.65 0.64
C ALA A 89 8.45 21.96 1.86
N GLY A 90 7.15 22.14 2.07
CA GLY A 90 6.37 21.47 3.11
C GLY A 90 6.41 19.95 2.96
N MET A 91 6.17 19.43 1.74
CA MET A 91 6.27 17.97 1.49
C MET A 91 7.69 17.43 1.67
N ARG A 92 8.74 18.20 1.34
CA ARG A 92 10.12 17.79 1.62
C ARG A 92 10.37 17.64 3.13
N ALA A 93 9.80 18.52 3.94
CA ALA A 93 9.91 18.44 5.40
C ALA A 93 9.14 17.22 5.98
N MET A 94 8.08 16.76 5.31
CA MET A 94 7.28 15.60 5.74
C MET A 94 7.93 14.28 5.33
N ARG A 95 8.43 14.20 4.08
CA ARG A 95 9.07 12.99 3.56
C ARG A 95 10.30 12.63 4.37
N GLY A 96 10.44 11.36 4.74
CA GLY A 96 11.51 10.83 5.58
C GLY A 96 11.32 11.11 7.07
N ARG A 97 10.82 12.30 7.46
CA ARG A 97 10.64 12.69 8.87
C ARG A 97 9.31 12.20 9.47
N ARG A 98 8.21 12.30 8.72
CA ARG A 98 6.87 11.92 9.16
C ARG A 98 6.33 10.71 8.42
N ILE A 99 6.64 10.60 7.12
CA ILE A 99 6.21 9.53 6.27
C ILE A 99 7.38 9.01 5.44
N GLY A 100 7.67 7.71 5.55
CA GLY A 100 8.71 7.01 4.79
C GLY A 100 8.09 6.09 3.74
N MET A 101 8.88 5.71 2.72
CA MET A 101 8.45 4.76 1.71
C MET A 101 9.55 3.76 1.38
N ILE A 102 9.20 2.49 1.39
CA ILE A 102 9.98 1.37 0.85
C ILE A 102 9.42 1.08 -0.54
N PHE A 103 10.25 1.23 -1.56
CA PHE A 103 9.86 1.03 -2.95
C PHE A 103 9.96 -0.45 -3.36
N GLN A 104 9.25 -0.84 -4.40
CA GLN A 104 9.14 -2.21 -4.88
C GLN A 104 10.50 -2.83 -5.29
N ASN A 105 11.38 -2.06 -5.91
CA ASN A 105 12.67 -2.55 -6.40
C ASN A 105 13.85 -1.78 -5.79
N PRO A 106 14.60 -2.37 -4.85
CA PRO A 106 15.74 -1.70 -4.22
C PRO A 106 16.86 -1.36 -5.21
N SER A 107 17.00 -2.13 -6.30
CA SER A 107 18.06 -1.88 -7.28
C SER A 107 17.85 -0.63 -8.13
N SER A 108 16.60 -0.14 -8.24
CA SER A 108 16.28 1.08 -8.97
C SER A 108 16.14 2.31 -8.07
N HIS A 109 16.12 2.13 -6.74
CA HIS A 109 15.88 3.20 -5.79
C HIS A 109 17.08 3.47 -4.85
N LEU A 110 18.05 2.57 -4.80
CA LEU A 110 19.37 2.85 -4.22
C LEU A 110 20.28 3.39 -5.31
N ASP A 111 20.90 4.55 -5.07
CA ASP A 111 21.86 5.14 -6.02
C ASP A 111 23.09 4.22 -6.13
N PRO A 112 23.39 3.64 -7.32
CA PRO A 112 24.50 2.72 -7.50
C PRO A 112 25.88 3.37 -7.35
N LEU A 113 25.95 4.72 -7.44
CA LEU A 113 27.18 5.49 -7.34
C LEU A 113 27.43 6.04 -5.94
N MET A 114 26.46 5.91 -5.02
CA MET A 114 26.58 6.36 -3.64
C MET A 114 26.75 5.16 -2.69
N ARG A 115 27.61 5.32 -1.67
CA ARG A 115 27.74 4.33 -0.59
C ARG A 115 26.44 4.23 0.21
N ILE A 116 26.11 3.04 0.68
CA ILE A 116 24.88 2.78 1.46
C ILE A 116 24.80 3.71 2.67
N GLY A 117 25.90 3.88 3.41
CA GLY A 117 25.91 4.77 4.58
C GLY A 117 25.64 6.24 4.25
N GLU A 118 26.08 6.74 3.09
CA GLU A 118 25.81 8.11 2.68
C GLU A 118 24.33 8.31 2.32
N GLN A 119 23.69 7.33 1.69
CA GLN A 119 22.26 7.37 1.36
C GLN A 119 21.40 7.39 2.63
N ILE A 120 21.74 6.60 3.64
CA ILE A 120 21.07 6.61 4.95
C ILE A 120 21.35 7.93 5.68
N ALA A 121 22.61 8.41 5.66
CA ALA A 121 23.05 9.61 6.34
C ALA A 121 22.42 10.89 5.79
N GLU A 122 21.96 10.88 4.53
CA GLU A 122 21.34 12.05 3.90
C GLU A 122 20.12 12.54 4.69
N GLY A 123 19.23 11.61 5.09
CA GLY A 123 18.07 11.94 5.91
C GLY A 123 18.43 12.60 7.23
N PHE A 124 19.41 12.09 7.95
CA PHE A 124 19.88 12.67 9.23
C PHE A 124 20.45 14.07 9.05
N ARG A 125 21.24 14.28 7.99
CA ARG A 125 21.81 15.60 7.69
C ARG A 125 20.74 16.61 7.30
N LEU A 126 19.79 16.18 6.46
CA LEU A 126 18.74 17.06 5.93
C LEU A 126 17.72 17.46 7.00
N HIS A 127 17.25 16.51 7.81
CA HIS A 127 16.12 16.72 8.71
C HIS A 127 16.51 16.97 10.17
N GLN A 128 17.72 16.53 10.59
CA GLN A 128 18.18 16.65 11.97
C GLN A 128 19.41 17.56 12.11
N GLY A 129 19.99 18.01 11.00
CA GLY A 129 21.20 18.86 11.02
C GLY A 129 22.43 18.11 11.54
N ALA A 130 22.44 16.77 11.49
CA ALA A 130 23.52 15.95 12.01
C ALA A 130 24.83 16.21 11.25
N SER A 131 25.96 16.28 11.98
CA SER A 131 27.27 16.31 11.38
C SER A 131 27.57 15.02 10.60
N LYS A 132 28.53 15.05 9.69
CA LYS A 132 28.93 13.87 8.89
C LYS A 132 29.29 12.68 9.77
N ARG A 133 29.96 12.91 10.90
CA ARG A 133 30.37 11.86 11.86
C ARG A 133 29.18 11.26 12.58
N GLU A 134 28.25 12.10 13.06
CA GLU A 134 27.03 11.65 13.74
C GLU A 134 26.11 10.90 12.79
N ALA A 135 25.85 11.44 11.59
CA ALA A 135 25.03 10.79 10.59
C ALA A 135 25.59 9.40 10.18
N ARG A 136 26.93 9.28 10.06
CA ARG A 136 27.57 7.98 9.81
C ARG A 136 27.38 6.99 10.97
N ALA A 137 27.50 7.44 12.20
CA ALA A 137 27.27 6.58 13.37
C ALA A 137 25.81 6.10 13.43
N GLN A 138 24.84 7.00 13.20
CA GLN A 138 23.42 6.66 13.12
C GLN A 138 23.11 5.70 11.96
N SER A 139 23.79 5.85 10.81
CA SER A 139 23.66 4.93 9.68
C SER A 139 24.12 3.51 10.03
N ILE A 140 25.24 3.38 10.77
CA ILE A 140 25.72 2.08 11.25
C ILE A 140 24.71 1.45 12.22
N ASP A 141 24.12 2.25 13.11
CA ASP A 141 23.11 1.76 14.05
C ASP A 141 21.83 1.31 13.35
N LEU A 142 21.36 2.03 12.33
CA LEU A 142 20.23 1.59 11.50
C LEU A 142 20.53 0.30 10.73
N LEU A 143 21.72 0.19 10.13
CA LEU A 143 22.11 -1.04 9.44
C LEU A 143 22.13 -2.24 10.40
N ARG A 144 22.52 -2.02 11.67
CA ARG A 144 22.45 -3.05 12.72
C ARG A 144 21.00 -3.41 13.03
N GLN A 145 20.11 -2.42 13.19
CA GLN A 145 18.69 -2.63 13.48
C GLN A 145 17.98 -3.42 12.38
N VAL A 146 18.30 -3.17 11.12
CA VAL A 146 17.74 -3.93 10.00
C VAL A 146 18.44 -5.27 9.76
N GLY A 147 19.41 -5.65 10.61
CA GLY A 147 20.07 -6.96 10.57
C GLY A 147 21.08 -7.11 9.43
N ILE A 148 21.77 -6.05 9.03
CA ILE A 148 22.94 -6.16 8.14
C ILE A 148 24.12 -6.67 8.98
N PRO A 149 24.79 -7.78 8.56
CA PRO A 149 25.97 -8.28 9.23
C PRO A 149 27.13 -7.31 9.09
N ASP A 150 27.96 -7.17 10.11
CA ASP A 150 29.13 -6.29 10.14
C ASP A 150 28.85 -4.85 9.63
N PRO A 151 27.88 -4.13 10.24
CA PRO A 151 27.40 -2.87 9.71
C PRO A 151 28.47 -1.77 9.65
N ALA A 152 29.48 -1.82 10.53
CA ALA A 152 30.58 -0.86 10.56
C ALA A 152 31.47 -0.92 9.31
N SER A 153 31.67 -2.10 8.75
CA SER A 153 32.36 -2.31 7.48
C SER A 153 31.43 -2.06 6.30
N ARG A 154 30.18 -2.57 6.37
CA ARG A 154 29.23 -2.51 5.25
C ARG A 154 28.68 -1.11 4.95
N VAL A 155 28.74 -0.18 5.89
CA VAL A 155 28.30 1.22 5.70
C VAL A 155 29.03 1.93 4.55
N ASP A 156 30.26 1.53 4.24
CA ASP A 156 31.09 2.10 3.18
C ASP A 156 30.96 1.36 1.83
N ASN A 157 30.17 0.29 1.77
CA ASN A 157 29.92 -0.48 0.55
C ASN A 157 28.89 0.23 -0.36
N TYR A 158 28.93 -0.14 -1.65
CA TYR A 158 27.97 0.28 -2.66
C TYR A 158 26.82 -0.73 -2.79
N PRO A 159 25.65 -0.35 -3.35
CA PRO A 159 24.52 -1.26 -3.53
C PRO A 159 24.85 -2.55 -4.29
N HIS A 160 25.74 -2.51 -5.29
CA HIS A 160 26.11 -3.67 -6.08
C HIS A 160 26.93 -4.73 -5.30
N GLU A 161 27.51 -4.35 -4.17
CA GLU A 161 28.22 -5.27 -3.26
C GLU A 161 27.29 -5.98 -2.27
N PHE A 162 26.00 -5.65 -2.27
CA PHE A 162 24.97 -6.22 -1.40
C PHE A 162 24.18 -7.31 -2.14
N SER A 163 23.79 -8.38 -1.43
CA SER A 163 22.82 -9.33 -1.93
C SER A 163 21.43 -8.69 -2.06
N GLY A 164 20.47 -9.33 -2.75
CA GLY A 164 19.11 -8.83 -2.90
C GLY A 164 18.44 -8.52 -1.56
N GLY A 165 18.51 -9.45 -0.62
CA GLY A 165 17.97 -9.26 0.73
C GLY A 165 18.70 -8.17 1.53
N MET A 166 20.00 -7.99 1.35
CA MET A 166 20.76 -6.91 1.98
C MET A 166 20.38 -5.55 1.37
N ARG A 167 20.17 -5.45 0.06
CA ARG A 167 19.67 -4.22 -0.58
C ARG A 167 18.29 -3.84 -0.05
N GLN A 168 17.41 -4.83 0.11
CA GLN A 168 16.08 -4.60 0.70
C GLN A 168 16.18 -4.06 2.13
N ARG A 169 17.02 -4.66 2.98
CA ARG A 169 17.27 -4.18 4.35
C ARG A 169 17.88 -2.77 4.37
N ALA A 170 18.80 -2.47 3.45
CA ALA A 170 19.39 -1.14 3.31
C ALA A 170 18.32 -0.10 2.89
N MET A 171 17.43 -0.43 1.96
CA MET A 171 16.31 0.43 1.57
C MET A 171 15.34 0.67 2.74
N ILE A 172 15.07 -0.35 3.55
CA ILE A 172 14.30 -0.19 4.80
C ILE A 172 15.03 0.78 5.74
N ALA A 173 16.35 0.66 5.91
CA ALA A 173 17.12 1.58 6.72
C ALA A 173 17.06 3.04 6.20
N VAL A 174 17.13 3.26 4.88
CA VAL A 174 16.94 4.59 4.28
C VAL A 174 15.55 5.15 4.60
N ALA A 175 14.49 4.34 4.46
CA ALA A 175 13.12 4.75 4.73
C ALA A 175 12.86 5.08 6.20
N LEU A 176 13.60 4.45 7.12
CA LEU A 176 13.52 4.65 8.57
C LEU A 176 14.42 5.79 9.09
N GLY A 177 15.35 6.30 8.27
CA GLY A 177 16.45 7.16 8.68
C GLY A 177 16.10 8.26 9.65
N CYS A 178 14.93 8.87 9.51
CA CYS A 178 14.51 10.00 10.37
C CYS A 178 13.40 9.64 11.37
N GLY A 179 13.07 8.36 11.55
CA GLY A 179 12.02 7.91 12.47
C GLY A 179 10.62 8.34 12.06
N PRO A 180 10.15 7.96 10.86
CA PRO A 180 8.81 8.32 10.40
C PRO A 180 7.74 7.72 11.31
N GLN A 181 6.55 8.33 11.32
CA GLN A 181 5.37 7.80 12.02
C GLN A 181 4.61 6.79 11.15
N VAL A 182 4.61 7.04 9.84
CA VAL A 182 3.97 6.19 8.85
C VAL A 182 5.00 5.67 7.87
N LEU A 183 4.97 4.38 7.59
CA LEU A 183 5.83 3.73 6.61
C LEU A 183 4.96 3.06 5.53
N ILE A 184 5.14 3.46 4.28
CA ILE A 184 4.53 2.81 3.13
C ILE A 184 5.50 1.75 2.61
N ALA A 185 5.08 0.50 2.54
CA ALA A 185 5.87 -0.60 2.02
C ALA A 185 5.24 -1.11 0.71
N ASP A 186 5.80 -0.70 -0.41
CA ASP A 186 5.31 -1.07 -1.75
C ASP A 186 5.96 -2.37 -2.20
N GLU A 187 5.21 -3.47 -2.08
CA GLU A 187 5.63 -4.83 -2.40
C GLU A 187 7.03 -5.19 -1.82
N PRO A 188 7.25 -5.06 -0.51
CA PRO A 188 8.58 -5.09 0.10
C PRO A 188 9.29 -6.45 -0.01
N THR A 189 8.59 -7.48 -0.48
CA THR A 189 9.11 -8.85 -0.58
C THR A 189 9.13 -9.41 -2.01
N THR A 190 8.72 -8.61 -3.00
CA THR A 190 8.73 -9.03 -4.41
C THR A 190 10.14 -9.36 -4.87
N ALA A 191 10.28 -10.43 -5.65
CA ALA A 191 11.54 -10.96 -6.18
C ALA A 191 12.55 -11.48 -5.12
N LEU A 192 12.10 -11.75 -3.90
CA LEU A 192 12.88 -12.41 -2.87
C LEU A 192 12.47 -13.88 -2.72
N ASP A 193 13.41 -14.73 -2.31
CA ASP A 193 13.08 -16.10 -1.92
C ASP A 193 12.23 -16.14 -0.65
N VAL A 194 11.47 -17.24 -0.47
CA VAL A 194 10.49 -17.39 0.62
C VAL A 194 11.12 -17.18 2.01
N THR A 195 12.37 -17.60 2.20
CA THR A 195 13.08 -17.47 3.48
C THR A 195 13.41 -16.02 3.77
N VAL A 196 13.95 -15.30 2.79
CA VAL A 196 14.26 -13.86 2.91
C VAL A 196 12.97 -13.04 3.02
N GLN A 197 11.92 -13.40 2.28
CA GLN A 197 10.59 -12.79 2.42
C GLN A 197 10.10 -12.85 3.87
N ALA A 198 10.11 -14.04 4.49
CA ALA A 198 9.69 -14.21 5.89
C ALA A 198 10.54 -13.37 6.85
N GLN A 199 11.85 -13.25 6.60
CA GLN A 199 12.75 -12.42 7.41
C GLN A 199 12.44 -10.92 7.28
N ILE A 200 12.15 -10.42 6.07
CA ILE A 200 11.79 -9.02 5.84
C ILE A 200 10.45 -8.69 6.51
N LEU A 201 9.46 -9.57 6.41
CA LEU A 201 8.16 -9.35 7.07
C LEU A 201 8.31 -9.31 8.58
N ARG A 202 9.06 -10.23 9.19
CA ARG A 202 9.37 -10.20 10.64
C ARG A 202 10.09 -8.90 11.02
N LEU A 203 11.07 -8.48 10.23
CA LEU A 203 11.78 -7.22 10.46
C LEU A 203 10.81 -6.04 10.48
N LEU A 204 9.87 -5.93 9.53
CA LEU A 204 8.88 -4.85 9.49
C LEU A 204 7.96 -4.86 10.72
N LEU A 205 7.52 -6.06 11.16
CA LEU A 205 6.73 -6.20 12.39
C LEU A 205 7.53 -5.77 13.63
N ASP A 206 8.78 -6.23 13.76
CA ASP A 206 9.66 -5.85 14.86
C ASP A 206 9.92 -4.34 14.90
N LEU A 207 10.11 -3.72 13.73
CA LEU A 207 10.30 -2.27 13.62
C LEU A 207 9.03 -1.49 13.97
N ARG A 208 7.85 -1.95 13.54
CA ARG A 208 6.57 -1.39 13.96
C ARG A 208 6.47 -1.37 15.49
N ASP A 209 6.70 -2.51 16.13
CA ASP A 209 6.53 -2.66 17.58
C ASP A 209 7.54 -1.82 18.38
N ARG A 210 8.80 -1.75 17.90
CA ARG A 210 9.86 -0.98 18.57
C ARG A 210 9.71 0.53 18.40
N HIS A 211 9.25 1.00 17.24
CA HIS A 211 9.19 2.42 16.92
C HIS A 211 7.77 3.01 16.97
N GLY A 212 6.74 2.18 17.23
CA GLY A 212 5.34 2.61 17.19
C GLY A 212 4.87 3.04 15.81
N LEU A 213 5.43 2.43 14.74
CA LEU A 213 5.12 2.77 13.37
C LEU A 213 3.71 2.33 12.97
N SER A 214 3.03 3.14 12.15
CA SER A 214 1.88 2.68 11.36
C SER A 214 2.34 2.32 9.97
N LEU A 215 1.83 1.22 9.38
CA LEU A 215 2.26 0.73 8.08
C LEU A 215 1.12 0.67 7.08
N ILE A 216 1.37 1.11 5.84
CA ILE A 216 0.58 0.75 4.67
C ILE A 216 1.38 -0.28 3.89
N MET A 217 0.91 -1.54 3.87
CA MET A 217 1.57 -2.63 3.17
C MET A 217 0.86 -2.91 1.86
N ILE A 218 1.49 -2.57 0.74
CA ILE A 218 0.99 -2.88 -0.59
C ILE A 218 1.50 -4.27 -0.97
N THR A 219 0.59 -5.17 -1.31
CA THR A 219 0.94 -6.50 -1.81
C THR A 219 -0.22 -7.10 -2.61
N HIS A 220 0.08 -8.05 -3.47
CA HIS A 220 -0.90 -8.92 -4.11
C HIS A 220 -1.04 -10.28 -3.40
N ASP A 221 -0.20 -10.54 -2.40
CA ASP A 221 -0.18 -11.80 -1.64
C ASP A 221 -1.05 -11.69 -0.37
N LEU A 222 -2.23 -12.31 -0.40
CA LEU A 222 -3.13 -12.39 0.75
C LEU A 222 -2.56 -13.22 1.90
N GLY A 223 -1.62 -14.13 1.65
CA GLY A 223 -0.92 -14.88 2.69
C GLY A 223 -0.04 -13.97 3.55
N VAL A 224 0.64 -13.01 2.92
CA VAL A 224 1.39 -11.96 3.62
C VAL A 224 0.44 -11.12 4.47
N VAL A 225 -0.68 -10.67 3.89
CA VAL A 225 -1.67 -9.84 4.59
C VAL A 225 -2.30 -10.56 5.78
N ALA A 226 -2.63 -11.84 5.61
CA ALA A 226 -3.19 -12.67 6.68
C ALA A 226 -2.25 -12.78 7.90
N GLN A 227 -0.94 -12.79 7.65
CA GLN A 227 0.07 -12.91 8.70
C GLN A 227 0.42 -11.57 9.37
N THR A 228 0.38 -10.46 8.62
CA THR A 228 1.00 -9.20 9.05
C THR A 228 0.03 -8.07 9.31
N CYS A 229 -1.11 -8.00 8.60
CA CYS A 229 -1.99 -6.84 8.65
C CYS A 229 -3.07 -6.96 9.74
N ASP A 230 -3.56 -5.82 10.20
CA ASP A 230 -4.68 -5.68 11.13
C ASP A 230 -5.98 -5.42 10.38
N SER A 231 -5.93 -4.59 9.33
CA SER A 231 -7.03 -4.28 8.42
C SER A 231 -6.63 -4.46 6.97
N ILE A 232 -7.61 -4.56 6.09
CA ILE A 232 -7.43 -4.80 4.65
C ILE A 232 -8.29 -3.83 3.85
N ALA A 233 -7.69 -3.21 2.85
CA ALA A 233 -8.34 -2.43 1.82
C ALA A 233 -8.12 -3.10 0.45
N VAL A 234 -9.18 -3.54 -0.21
CA VAL A 234 -9.12 -4.27 -1.49
C VAL A 234 -9.39 -3.31 -2.63
N MET A 235 -8.44 -3.18 -3.55
CA MET A 235 -8.54 -2.31 -4.72
C MET A 235 -8.72 -3.10 -6.02
N TYR A 236 -9.62 -2.62 -6.88
CA TYR A 236 -9.80 -3.11 -8.24
C TYR A 236 -9.96 -1.95 -9.21
N ALA A 237 -9.16 -1.96 -10.28
CA ALA A 237 -9.23 -0.96 -11.36
C ALA A 237 -9.36 0.48 -10.85
N GLY A 238 -8.51 0.89 -9.90
CA GLY A 238 -8.47 2.25 -9.36
C GLY A 238 -9.49 2.58 -8.26
N ARG A 239 -10.31 1.63 -7.81
CA ARG A 239 -11.30 1.87 -6.74
C ARG A 239 -11.19 0.88 -5.60
N LEU A 240 -11.64 1.33 -4.42
CA LEU A 240 -11.82 0.45 -3.28
C LEU A 240 -13.09 -0.39 -3.49
N CYS A 241 -12.94 -1.71 -3.40
CA CYS A 241 -14.03 -2.68 -3.51
C CYS A 241 -14.56 -3.11 -2.14
N GLU A 242 -13.65 -3.30 -1.19
CA GLU A 242 -13.96 -3.77 0.14
C GLU A 242 -12.91 -3.30 1.13
N HIS A 243 -13.32 -2.97 2.34
CA HIS A 243 -12.45 -2.57 3.43
C HIS A 243 -12.97 -3.07 4.75
N GLY A 244 -12.08 -3.51 5.64
CA GLY A 244 -12.48 -3.96 6.95
C GLY A 244 -11.35 -4.58 7.76
N SER A 245 -11.69 -5.11 8.95
CA SER A 245 -10.73 -5.89 9.72
C SER A 245 -10.24 -7.08 8.90
N LYS A 246 -9.00 -7.50 9.10
CA LYS A 246 -8.44 -8.70 8.47
C LYS A 246 -9.39 -9.91 8.58
N ARG A 247 -9.98 -10.09 9.76
CA ARG A 247 -10.90 -11.19 10.02
C ARG A 247 -12.16 -11.11 9.16
N ASP A 248 -12.76 -9.92 9.06
CA ASP A 248 -14.01 -9.77 8.31
C ASP A 248 -13.78 -9.90 6.81
N VAL A 249 -12.74 -9.27 6.27
CA VAL A 249 -12.43 -9.36 4.84
C VAL A 249 -12.02 -10.78 4.42
N LEU A 250 -11.16 -11.48 5.19
CA LEU A 250 -10.71 -12.82 4.81
C LEU A 250 -11.74 -13.93 5.10
N ALA A 251 -12.50 -13.82 6.20
CA ALA A 251 -13.46 -14.87 6.57
C ALA A 251 -14.88 -14.58 6.10
N ARG A 252 -15.20 -13.34 5.71
CA ARG A 252 -16.55 -12.89 5.40
C ARG A 252 -16.57 -11.89 4.23
N ALA A 253 -15.77 -12.16 3.20
CA ALA A 253 -15.73 -11.32 2.00
C ALA A 253 -17.13 -11.03 1.47
N ARG A 254 -17.43 -9.76 1.23
CA ARG A 254 -18.72 -9.27 0.73
C ARG A 254 -18.68 -8.94 -0.74
N HIS A 255 -17.53 -8.54 -1.25
CA HIS A 255 -17.36 -8.26 -2.66
C HIS A 255 -16.94 -9.53 -3.42
N PRO A 256 -17.60 -9.92 -4.52
CA PRO A 256 -17.24 -11.13 -5.28
C PRO A 256 -15.78 -11.15 -5.76
N TYR A 257 -15.17 -9.99 -6.03
CA TYR A 257 -13.75 -9.91 -6.36
C TYR A 257 -12.86 -10.31 -5.18
N THR A 258 -13.14 -9.82 -3.98
CA THR A 258 -12.40 -10.19 -2.76
C THR A 258 -12.47 -11.70 -2.52
N HIS A 259 -13.68 -12.27 -2.65
CA HIS A 259 -13.87 -13.70 -2.55
C HIS A 259 -13.05 -14.48 -3.58
N GLY A 260 -13.06 -14.01 -4.84
CA GLY A 260 -12.25 -14.60 -5.90
C GLY A 260 -10.75 -14.55 -5.61
N LEU A 261 -10.24 -13.44 -5.06
CA LEU A 261 -8.83 -13.33 -4.66
C LEU A 261 -8.47 -14.34 -3.55
N ILE A 262 -9.36 -14.55 -2.59
CA ILE A 262 -9.16 -15.53 -1.50
C ILE A 262 -9.16 -16.96 -2.07
N ASP A 263 -10.09 -17.27 -2.97
CA ASP A 263 -10.21 -18.59 -3.62
C ASP A 263 -8.98 -18.92 -4.49
N CYS A 264 -8.30 -17.93 -5.03
CA CYS A 264 -7.06 -18.09 -5.82
C CYS A 264 -5.84 -18.47 -4.97
N GLN A 265 -5.93 -18.42 -3.62
CA GLN A 265 -4.79 -18.77 -2.77
C GLN A 265 -4.54 -20.29 -2.76
N PRO A 266 -3.27 -20.75 -2.80
CA PRO A 266 -2.95 -22.19 -2.77
C PRO A 266 -3.53 -22.95 -1.58
N ALA A 267 -3.61 -22.31 -0.41
CA ALA A 267 -4.18 -22.87 0.80
C ALA A 267 -5.70 -23.18 0.68
N SER A 268 -6.43 -22.42 -0.15
CA SER A 268 -7.85 -22.64 -0.43
C SER A 268 -8.10 -23.83 -1.35
N SER A 269 -7.08 -24.30 -2.07
CA SER A 269 -7.15 -25.39 -3.07
C SER A 269 -6.87 -26.77 -2.50
N ALA A 270 -6.73 -26.91 -1.18
CA ALA A 270 -6.29 -28.14 -0.49
C ALA A 270 -7.18 -29.40 -0.67
N GLY A 271 -8.30 -29.31 -1.42
CA GLY A 271 -9.20 -30.44 -1.65
C GLY A 271 -9.12 -31.10 -3.03
N ASN A 272 -8.80 -30.36 -4.11
CA ASN A 272 -8.92 -30.87 -5.49
C ASN A 272 -7.72 -30.60 -6.39
N GLY A 273 -6.61 -30.04 -5.92
CA GLY A 273 -5.38 -29.81 -6.69
C GLY A 273 -5.47 -28.80 -7.84
N MET A 274 -6.64 -28.22 -8.13
CA MET A 274 -6.81 -27.19 -9.15
C MET A 274 -6.82 -25.80 -8.51
N LEU A 275 -5.86 -24.96 -8.90
CA LEU A 275 -5.87 -23.54 -8.56
C LEU A 275 -7.06 -22.85 -9.23
N ARG A 276 -7.87 -22.17 -8.46
CA ARG A 276 -8.93 -21.30 -8.99
C ARG A 276 -8.33 -20.02 -9.50
N THR A 277 -8.88 -19.48 -10.56
CA THR A 277 -8.48 -18.20 -11.16
C THR A 277 -9.70 -17.30 -11.34
N ILE A 278 -9.53 -16.01 -11.22
CA ILE A 278 -10.57 -15.04 -11.59
C ILE A 278 -10.55 -14.94 -13.13
N PRO A 279 -11.65 -15.30 -13.82
CA PRO A 279 -11.67 -15.31 -15.29
C PRO A 279 -11.57 -13.90 -15.87
N GLY A 280 -11.09 -13.80 -17.11
CA GLY A 280 -10.98 -12.55 -17.86
C GLY A 280 -9.82 -11.67 -17.42
N GLN A 281 -9.75 -10.46 -17.98
CA GLN A 281 -8.71 -9.46 -17.72
C GLN A 281 -9.32 -8.24 -17.00
N PRO A 282 -8.58 -7.53 -16.16
CA PRO A 282 -8.99 -6.23 -15.66
C PRO A 282 -9.26 -5.26 -16.83
N PRO A 283 -10.24 -4.35 -16.70
CA PRO A 283 -10.50 -3.35 -17.73
C PRO A 283 -9.28 -2.44 -17.89
N LEU A 284 -9.05 -1.98 -19.11
CA LEU A 284 -8.06 -0.94 -19.39
C LEU A 284 -8.52 0.38 -18.74
N LEU A 285 -7.58 1.19 -18.29
CA LEU A 285 -7.89 2.44 -17.58
C LEU A 285 -8.53 3.49 -18.50
N ASP A 286 -8.29 3.41 -19.80
CA ASP A 286 -8.91 4.24 -20.84
C ASP A 286 -10.27 3.73 -21.31
N ALA A 287 -10.67 2.51 -20.91
CA ALA A 287 -11.92 1.86 -21.25
C ALA A 287 -12.65 1.32 -20.01
N LEU A 288 -12.70 2.13 -18.95
CA LEU A 288 -13.42 1.77 -17.74
C LEU A 288 -14.94 1.79 -17.97
N PRO A 289 -15.68 0.78 -17.46
CA PRO A 289 -17.13 0.78 -17.57
C PRO A 289 -17.75 1.87 -16.69
N ASP A 290 -18.93 2.37 -17.07
CA ASP A 290 -19.70 3.37 -16.30
C ASP A 290 -20.21 2.81 -14.98
N GLY A 291 -20.50 1.52 -14.93
CA GLY A 291 -20.98 0.82 -13.75
C GLY A 291 -19.87 0.19 -12.89
N CYS A 292 -20.20 -0.94 -12.30
CA CYS A 292 -19.24 -1.71 -11.50
C CYS A 292 -18.06 -2.16 -12.36
N ARG A 293 -16.84 -1.74 -12.00
CA ARG A 293 -15.62 -2.04 -12.78
C ARG A 293 -15.31 -3.54 -12.87
N PHE A 294 -15.83 -4.34 -11.92
CA PHE A 294 -15.64 -5.80 -11.90
C PHE A 294 -16.77 -6.57 -12.63
N HIS A 295 -17.87 -5.92 -13.07
CA HIS A 295 -19.07 -6.62 -13.55
C HIS A 295 -18.81 -7.64 -14.67
N ALA A 296 -17.93 -7.32 -15.61
CA ALA A 296 -17.62 -8.22 -16.74
C ALA A 296 -16.92 -9.54 -16.33
N ARG A 297 -16.32 -9.57 -15.13
CA ARG A 297 -15.65 -10.76 -14.57
C ARG A 297 -16.44 -11.37 -13.39
N CYS A 298 -17.55 -10.76 -13.02
CA CYS A 298 -18.30 -11.12 -11.83
C CYS A 298 -19.34 -12.21 -12.13
N SER A 299 -19.21 -13.37 -11.50
CA SER A 299 -20.22 -14.44 -11.60
C SER A 299 -21.54 -14.10 -10.89
N HIS A 300 -21.57 -13.03 -10.08
CA HIS A 300 -22.74 -12.53 -9.35
C HIS A 300 -23.25 -11.19 -9.90
N ALA A 301 -22.88 -10.83 -11.13
CA ALA A 301 -23.34 -9.58 -11.74
C ALA A 301 -24.85 -9.58 -11.94
N GLY A 302 -25.52 -8.53 -11.46
CA GLY A 302 -26.95 -8.29 -11.65
C GLY A 302 -27.21 -7.11 -12.56
N ALA A 303 -28.51 -6.78 -12.75
CA ALA A 303 -28.99 -5.79 -13.72
C ALA A 303 -28.40 -4.37 -13.52
N ASP A 304 -28.12 -3.98 -12.28
CA ASP A 304 -27.55 -2.65 -12.01
C ASP A 304 -26.04 -2.52 -12.27
N CYS A 305 -25.33 -3.67 -12.37
CA CYS A 305 -23.88 -3.67 -12.40
C CYS A 305 -23.27 -3.04 -13.66
N PRO A 306 -23.79 -3.16 -14.86
CA PRO A 306 -23.22 -2.53 -16.05
C PRO A 306 -23.30 -0.99 -16.02
N ASP A 307 -24.41 -0.44 -15.50
CA ASP A 307 -24.78 0.97 -15.72
C ASP A 307 -24.59 1.82 -14.47
N LYS A 308 -24.56 1.19 -13.27
CA LYS A 308 -24.49 1.90 -11.99
C LYS A 308 -23.21 1.59 -11.25
N LEU A 309 -22.49 2.64 -10.89
CA LEU A 309 -21.29 2.52 -10.08
C LEU A 309 -21.68 2.25 -8.61
N PRO A 310 -21.24 1.12 -8.00
CA PRO A 310 -21.56 0.84 -6.61
C PRO A 310 -20.81 1.79 -5.67
N LEU A 311 -21.51 2.28 -4.68
CA LEU A 311 -20.93 3.07 -3.58
C LEU A 311 -20.50 2.15 -2.45
N MET A 312 -19.49 2.55 -1.68
CA MET A 312 -19.10 1.88 -0.46
C MET A 312 -20.25 1.94 0.55
N ARG A 313 -20.66 0.78 1.07
CA ARG A 313 -21.75 0.64 2.05
C ARG A 313 -21.28 -0.18 3.25
N PRO A 314 -21.75 0.14 4.47
CA PRO A 314 -21.43 -0.65 5.65
C PRO A 314 -22.01 -2.07 5.52
N MET A 315 -21.19 -3.07 5.84
CA MET A 315 -21.54 -4.50 5.90
C MET A 315 -21.43 -5.04 7.33
N GLY A 316 -20.97 -4.22 8.27
CA GLY A 316 -20.75 -4.51 9.67
C GLY A 316 -20.17 -3.32 10.41
N VAL A 317 -19.71 -3.52 11.65
CA VAL A 317 -19.21 -2.42 12.51
C VAL A 317 -17.97 -1.76 11.90
N ALA A 318 -17.04 -2.53 11.34
CA ALA A 318 -15.80 -2.03 10.74
C ALA A 318 -15.55 -2.70 9.37
N HIS A 319 -16.61 -2.98 8.63
CA HIS A 319 -16.58 -3.68 7.36
C HIS A 319 -17.48 -2.97 6.35
N ALA A 320 -16.97 -2.67 5.17
CA ALA A 320 -17.71 -2.01 4.10
C ALA A 320 -17.34 -2.58 2.74
N ALA A 321 -18.29 -2.61 1.80
CA ALA A 321 -18.07 -3.09 0.45
C ALA A 321 -18.84 -2.24 -0.58
N ALA A 322 -18.22 -2.07 -1.76
CA ALA A 322 -18.79 -1.38 -2.91
C ALA A 322 -19.39 -2.41 -3.88
N CYS A 323 -20.54 -2.97 -3.52
CA CYS A 323 -21.23 -3.98 -4.32
C CYS A 323 -22.74 -3.76 -4.29
N HIS A 324 -23.42 -3.92 -5.44
CA HIS A 324 -24.89 -3.90 -5.52
C HIS A 324 -25.51 -5.17 -4.95
N TYR A 325 -24.83 -6.30 -5.12
CA TYR A 325 -25.25 -7.65 -4.72
C TYR A 325 -24.16 -8.30 -3.86
N PRO A 326 -23.95 -7.81 -2.61
CA PRO A 326 -22.92 -8.36 -1.73
C PRO A 326 -23.21 -9.82 -1.40
N LEU A 327 -22.14 -10.60 -1.25
CA LEU A 327 -22.25 -12.01 -0.89
C LEU A 327 -22.90 -12.14 0.49
N ALA A 328 -23.91 -13.02 0.60
CA ALA A 328 -24.53 -13.38 1.87
C ALA A 328 -23.63 -14.35 2.65
N HIS A 329 -23.55 -14.17 3.97
CA HIS A 329 -22.90 -15.13 4.85
C HIS A 329 -23.92 -16.06 5.49
N PRO A 330 -23.58 -17.39 5.65
CA PRO A 330 -24.51 -18.38 6.22
C PRO A 330 -25.03 -18.04 7.63
N ARG A 331 -24.36 -17.16 8.37
CA ARG A 331 -24.78 -16.75 9.73
C ARG A 331 -25.78 -15.59 9.79
N GLU A 332 -26.09 -14.95 8.67
CA GLU A 332 -27.05 -13.83 8.60
C GLU A 332 -28.40 -14.25 8.02
N ALA A 333 -28.51 -15.49 7.54
CA ALA A 333 -29.77 -16.07 7.06
C ALA A 333 -30.69 -16.56 8.19
N VAL A 334 -30.32 -16.34 9.47
CA VAL A 334 -31.08 -16.75 10.67
C VAL A 334 -31.22 -15.54 11.59
N SER A 335 -32.05 -14.59 11.20
CA SER A 335 -32.66 -13.59 12.09
C SER A 335 -33.96 -13.09 11.50
#